data_48ed6832f928d4a60e60527458d84e94
#
_entry.id   48ed6832f928d4a60e60527458d84e94
#
_cell.length_a   1.000
_cell.length_b   1.000
_cell.length_c   1.000
_cell.angle_alpha   90.00
_cell.angle_beta   90.00
_cell.angle_gamma   90.00
#
_symmetry.space_group_name_H-M   'P 1'
#
loop_
_entity.id
_entity.type
_entity.pdbx_description
1 polymer ?
#
loop_
_entity_poly.entity_id
_entity_poly.type
_entity_poly.pdbx_seq_one_letter_code
_entity_poly.pdbx_strand_id
1 'polypeptide(L)'
;MNISKTHNQAYIKYIGYLGLSLLLTTLGTYCGGFLIPYLTKQLLIGYCIMSLVLVIGFCFSSGELKKILFYVFTFGEGIMLSPILSIMTKVSIYKCLGITTGIVIIFALLGLLFKNLSFMGNILFGLLISLLGLTILSMFVPLPFLAYLGLGIFCLYLMYDINKFKLDSQYGYYMDDDMILNAVIVIYLDILNILLYIIEIFGDSDD
;
A
#
# COMPACT_ATOMS: atom_id res chain seq x y z
N MET A 1 31.84 -7.44 -11.37
CA MET A 1 30.39 -7.22 -11.63
C MET A 1 30.10 -5.72 -11.44
N ASN A 2 29.49 -5.05 -12.41
CA ASN A 2 29.46 -3.57 -12.42
C ASN A 2 28.29 -3.10 -11.52
N ILE A 3 28.56 -2.69 -10.30
CA ILE A 3 27.62 -2.31 -9.23
C ILE A 3 26.58 -1.26 -9.75
N SER A 4 26.99 -0.33 -10.63
CA SER A 4 26.09 0.67 -11.19
C SER A 4 25.02 0.10 -12.13
N LYS A 5 25.33 -0.96 -12.89
CA LYS A 5 24.34 -1.66 -13.73
C LYS A 5 23.30 -2.42 -12.92
N THR A 6 23.73 -3.07 -11.86
CA THR A 6 22.85 -3.86 -10.96
C THR A 6 21.89 -2.91 -10.21
N HIS A 7 22.38 -1.78 -9.76
CA HIS A 7 21.59 -0.73 -9.11
C HIS A 7 20.46 -0.21 -10.02
N ASN A 8 20.79 0.18 -11.27
CA ASN A 8 19.78 0.67 -12.22
C ASN A 8 18.73 -0.40 -12.56
N GLN A 9 19.14 -1.68 -12.69
CA GLN A 9 18.20 -2.77 -12.94
C GLN A 9 17.23 -2.99 -11.79
N ALA A 10 17.69 -2.89 -10.53
CA ALA A 10 16.82 -3.00 -9.36
C ALA A 10 15.73 -1.91 -9.35
N TYR A 11 16.10 -0.65 -9.64
CA TYR A 11 15.12 0.45 -9.73
C TYR A 11 14.11 0.25 -10.86
N ILE A 12 14.55 -0.17 -12.04
CA ILE A 12 13.64 -0.42 -13.18
C ILE A 12 12.63 -1.50 -12.82
N LYS A 13 13.07 -2.62 -12.24
CA LYS A 13 12.19 -3.71 -11.81
C LYS A 13 11.25 -3.25 -10.70
N TYR A 14 11.76 -2.52 -9.71
CA TYR A 14 10.98 -1.97 -8.62
C TYR A 14 9.83 -1.07 -9.12
N ILE A 15 10.13 -0.10 -9.99
CA ILE A 15 9.11 0.77 -10.59
C ILE A 15 8.15 -0.04 -11.46
N GLY A 16 8.65 -1.04 -12.20
CA GLY A 16 7.85 -1.93 -13.03
C GLY A 16 6.84 -2.74 -12.20
N TYR A 17 7.28 -3.39 -11.12
CA TYR A 17 6.39 -4.16 -10.24
C TYR A 17 5.40 -3.25 -9.50
N LEU A 18 5.83 -2.07 -9.02
CA LEU A 18 4.93 -1.11 -8.38
C LEU A 18 3.89 -0.58 -9.36
N GLY A 19 4.29 -0.19 -10.57
CA GLY A 19 3.37 0.27 -11.61
C GLY A 19 2.37 -0.83 -12.00
N LEU A 20 2.83 -2.08 -12.14
CA LEU A 20 1.96 -3.21 -12.44
C LEU A 20 0.97 -3.51 -11.30
N SER A 21 1.40 -3.41 -10.04
CA SER A 21 0.50 -3.59 -8.88
C SER A 21 -0.63 -2.56 -8.88
N LEU A 22 -0.32 -1.29 -9.12
CA LEU A 22 -1.33 -0.23 -9.19
C LEU A 22 -2.29 -0.42 -10.37
N LEU A 23 -1.78 -0.88 -11.53
CA LEU A 23 -2.62 -1.24 -12.68
C LEU A 23 -3.54 -2.41 -12.35
N LEU A 24 -3.04 -3.46 -11.71
CA LEU A 24 -3.86 -4.61 -11.30
C LEU A 24 -4.91 -4.20 -10.27
N THR A 25 -4.58 -3.34 -9.32
CA THR A 25 -5.56 -2.77 -8.37
C THR A 25 -6.65 -1.99 -9.12
N THR A 26 -6.28 -1.18 -10.11
CA THR A 26 -7.25 -0.43 -10.92
C THR A 26 -8.17 -1.38 -11.71
N LEU A 27 -7.62 -2.42 -12.33
CA LEU A 27 -8.39 -3.45 -13.02
C LEU A 27 -9.28 -4.22 -12.05
N GLY A 28 -8.77 -4.58 -10.87
CA GLY A 28 -9.53 -5.22 -9.81
C GLY A 28 -10.71 -4.36 -9.35
N THR A 29 -10.50 -3.05 -9.18
CA THR A 29 -11.56 -2.10 -8.83
C THR A 29 -12.65 -2.04 -9.91
N TYR A 30 -12.25 -1.99 -11.17
CA TYR A 30 -13.19 -2.02 -12.30
C TYR A 30 -14.00 -3.32 -12.32
N CYS A 31 -13.34 -4.48 -12.21
CA CYS A 31 -14.00 -5.79 -12.15
C CYS A 31 -14.87 -5.91 -10.89
N GLY A 32 -14.42 -5.41 -9.76
CA GLY A 32 -15.16 -5.39 -8.49
C GLY A 32 -16.47 -4.62 -8.60
N GLY A 33 -16.52 -3.57 -9.41
CA GLY A 33 -17.75 -2.81 -9.67
C GLY A 33 -18.90 -3.67 -10.19
N PHE A 34 -18.62 -4.70 -11.00
CA PHE A 34 -19.63 -5.66 -11.47
C PHE A 34 -20.04 -6.67 -10.39
N LEU A 35 -19.21 -6.86 -9.36
CA LEU A 35 -19.46 -7.81 -8.28
C LEU A 35 -20.22 -7.18 -7.11
N ILE A 36 -20.36 -5.84 -7.04
CA ILE A 36 -21.02 -5.13 -5.94
C ILE A 36 -22.38 -5.71 -5.57
N PRO A 37 -23.31 -6.05 -6.52
CA PRO A 37 -24.62 -6.60 -6.16
C PRO A 37 -24.55 -7.96 -5.44
N TYR A 38 -23.41 -8.66 -5.56
CA TYR A 38 -23.18 -9.99 -4.98
C TYR A 38 -22.31 -9.93 -3.72
N LEU A 39 -21.73 -8.77 -3.39
CA LEU A 39 -20.85 -8.59 -2.23
C LEU A 39 -21.68 -8.51 -0.96
N THR A 40 -21.79 -9.63 -0.27
CA THR A 40 -22.39 -9.71 1.06
C THR A 40 -21.35 -9.37 2.14
N LYS A 41 -21.82 -8.97 3.33
CA LYS A 41 -20.94 -8.71 4.49
C LYS A 41 -20.05 -9.93 4.80
N GLN A 42 -20.56 -11.15 4.63
CA GLN A 42 -19.82 -12.39 4.86
C GLN A 42 -18.67 -12.57 3.84
N LEU A 43 -18.92 -12.23 2.56
CA LEU A 43 -17.88 -12.26 1.52
C LEU A 43 -16.77 -11.23 1.78
N LEU A 44 -17.13 -10.04 2.27
CA LEU A 44 -16.14 -9.02 2.66
C LEU A 44 -15.26 -9.50 3.82
N ILE A 45 -15.85 -10.09 4.86
CA ILE A 45 -15.09 -10.68 5.97
C ILE A 45 -14.22 -11.85 5.48
N GLY A 46 -14.77 -12.72 4.64
CA GLY A 46 -14.01 -13.82 4.03
C GLY A 46 -12.82 -13.34 3.22
N TYR A 47 -12.98 -12.24 2.48
CA TYR A 47 -11.87 -11.62 1.75
C TYR A 47 -10.81 -11.06 2.70
N CYS A 48 -11.18 -10.36 3.78
CA CYS A 48 -10.19 -9.86 4.75
C CYS A 48 -9.34 -11.01 5.33
N ILE A 49 -9.93 -12.16 5.59
CA ILE A 49 -9.19 -13.36 6.01
C ILE A 49 -8.29 -13.87 4.87
N MET A 50 -8.83 -13.93 3.66
CA MET A 50 -8.10 -14.37 2.48
C MET A 50 -6.88 -13.46 2.18
N SER A 51 -7.03 -12.14 2.29
CA SER A 51 -5.93 -11.20 2.05
C SER A 51 -4.79 -11.39 3.05
N LEU A 52 -5.09 -11.65 4.31
CA LEU A 52 -4.08 -12.01 5.31
C LEU A 52 -3.37 -13.32 4.96
N VAL A 53 -4.09 -14.35 4.52
CA VAL A 53 -3.50 -15.62 4.08
C VAL A 53 -2.61 -15.41 2.86
N LEU A 54 -3.02 -14.56 1.90
CA LEU A 54 -2.21 -14.24 0.71
C LEU A 54 -0.91 -13.51 1.09
N VAL A 55 -0.96 -12.55 2.01
CA VAL A 55 0.24 -11.83 2.50
C VAL A 55 1.17 -12.78 3.24
N ILE A 56 0.65 -13.63 4.11
CA ILE A 56 1.44 -14.64 4.82
C ILE A 56 2.07 -15.61 3.80
N GLY A 57 1.27 -16.14 2.87
CA GLY A 57 1.77 -17.01 1.79
C GLY A 57 2.85 -16.33 0.96
N PHE A 58 2.69 -15.04 0.64
CA PHE A 58 3.70 -14.24 -0.05
C PHE A 58 5.02 -14.15 0.74
N CYS A 59 4.96 -13.92 2.06
CA CYS A 59 6.14 -13.81 2.90
C CYS A 59 6.97 -15.10 2.93
N PHE A 60 6.32 -16.27 2.87
CA PHE A 60 6.97 -17.58 2.93
C PHE A 60 7.23 -18.20 1.55
N SER A 61 6.78 -17.59 0.47
CA SER A 61 6.99 -18.07 -0.90
C SER A 61 8.26 -17.49 -1.53
N SER A 62 8.67 -18.10 -2.65
CA SER A 62 9.79 -17.65 -3.48
C SER A 62 9.53 -17.89 -4.96
N GLY A 63 10.26 -17.19 -5.83
CA GLY A 63 10.22 -17.37 -7.27
C GLY A 63 8.86 -17.05 -7.90
N GLU A 64 8.41 -17.90 -8.81
CA GLU A 64 7.15 -17.66 -9.58
C GLU A 64 5.91 -17.68 -8.67
N LEU A 65 5.87 -18.53 -7.63
CA LEU A 65 4.74 -18.55 -6.70
C LEU A 65 4.60 -17.21 -5.97
N LYS A 66 5.70 -16.59 -5.57
CA LYS A 66 5.69 -15.27 -4.94
C LYS A 66 5.11 -14.20 -5.85
N LYS A 67 5.49 -14.19 -7.13
CA LYS A 67 4.94 -13.28 -8.14
C LYS A 67 3.44 -13.47 -8.31
N ILE A 68 2.98 -14.72 -8.42
CA ILE A 68 1.56 -15.04 -8.55
C ILE A 68 0.78 -14.53 -7.35
N LEU A 69 1.24 -14.82 -6.13
CA LEU A 69 0.59 -14.35 -4.91
C LEU A 69 0.54 -12.83 -4.82
N PHE A 70 1.62 -12.15 -5.24
CA PHE A 70 1.67 -10.69 -5.31
C PHE A 70 0.60 -10.13 -6.26
N TYR A 71 0.47 -10.68 -7.47
CA TYR A 71 -0.50 -10.20 -8.46
C TYR A 71 -1.93 -10.50 -8.06
N VAL A 72 -2.20 -11.70 -7.50
CA VAL A 72 -3.53 -12.06 -6.98
C VAL A 72 -3.92 -11.15 -5.83
N PHE A 73 -2.99 -10.86 -4.92
CA PHE A 73 -3.21 -9.96 -3.80
C PHE A 73 -3.55 -8.54 -4.29
N THR A 74 -2.72 -7.94 -5.15
CA THR A 74 -2.91 -6.56 -5.61
C THR A 74 -4.20 -6.39 -6.44
N PHE A 75 -4.57 -7.39 -7.24
CA PHE A 75 -5.85 -7.41 -7.95
C PHE A 75 -7.04 -7.52 -6.98
N GLY A 76 -6.93 -8.39 -5.98
CA GLY A 76 -7.95 -8.57 -4.94
C GLY A 76 -8.17 -7.31 -4.11
N GLU A 77 -7.10 -6.58 -3.72
CA GLU A 77 -7.22 -5.29 -3.03
C GLU A 77 -8.03 -4.28 -3.87
N GLY A 78 -7.88 -4.31 -5.20
CA GLY A 78 -8.70 -3.52 -6.11
C GLY A 78 -10.19 -3.88 -6.02
N ILE A 79 -10.54 -5.17 -5.99
CA ILE A 79 -11.94 -5.62 -5.84
C ILE A 79 -12.53 -5.07 -4.53
N MET A 80 -11.74 -5.04 -3.45
CA MET A 80 -12.18 -4.51 -2.15
C MET A 80 -12.33 -3.00 -2.10
N LEU A 81 -11.59 -2.27 -2.93
CA LEU A 81 -11.79 -0.82 -3.07
C LEU A 81 -13.12 -0.48 -3.78
N SER A 82 -13.64 -1.37 -4.63
CA SER A 82 -14.81 -1.06 -5.46
C SER A 82 -16.07 -0.69 -4.67
N PRO A 83 -16.47 -1.35 -3.56
CA PRO A 83 -17.64 -0.95 -2.77
C PRO A 83 -17.47 0.46 -2.17
N ILE A 84 -16.27 0.80 -1.71
CA ILE A 84 -15.98 2.10 -1.11
C ILE A 84 -16.12 3.20 -2.19
N LEU A 85 -15.54 2.97 -3.37
CA LEU A 85 -15.61 3.95 -4.45
C LEU A 85 -16.99 4.04 -5.09
N SER A 86 -17.81 3.00 -5.00
CA SER A 86 -19.17 2.98 -5.59
C SER A 86 -20.17 3.90 -4.89
N ILE A 87 -19.96 4.21 -3.62
CA ILE A 87 -20.80 5.11 -2.83
C ILE A 87 -20.32 6.57 -2.89
N MET A 88 -19.21 6.85 -3.58
CA MET A 88 -18.61 8.17 -3.69
C MET A 88 -19.00 8.85 -5.00
N THR A 89 -19.11 10.18 -4.97
CA THR A 89 -19.25 10.96 -6.19
C THR A 89 -17.99 10.86 -7.06
N LYS A 90 -18.14 10.93 -8.38
CA LYS A 90 -16.98 10.92 -9.30
C LYS A 90 -15.98 12.05 -9.00
N VAL A 91 -16.48 13.22 -8.62
CA VAL A 91 -15.65 14.38 -8.26
C VAL A 91 -14.82 14.07 -7.01
N SER A 92 -15.44 13.45 -6.00
CA SER A 92 -14.77 13.06 -4.77
C SER A 92 -13.69 12.01 -5.02
N ILE A 93 -13.94 11.02 -5.88
CA ILE A 93 -12.94 10.01 -6.28
C ILE A 93 -11.71 10.69 -6.91
N TYR A 94 -11.90 11.58 -7.90
CA TYR A 94 -10.76 12.27 -8.54
C TYR A 94 -10.02 13.18 -7.56
N LYS A 95 -10.73 13.86 -6.65
CA LYS A 95 -10.14 14.67 -5.57
C LYS A 95 -9.24 13.80 -4.67
N CYS A 96 -9.75 12.68 -4.16
CA CYS A 96 -8.99 11.78 -3.29
C CYS A 96 -7.76 11.19 -4.00
N LEU A 97 -7.91 10.74 -5.25
CA LEU A 97 -6.78 10.23 -6.05
C LEU A 97 -5.71 11.30 -6.30
N GLY A 98 -6.14 12.54 -6.61
CA GLY A 98 -5.22 13.66 -6.82
C GLY A 98 -4.44 14.02 -5.56
N ILE A 99 -5.12 14.11 -4.40
CA ILE A 99 -4.49 14.39 -3.11
C ILE A 99 -3.51 13.26 -2.74
N THR A 100 -3.94 12.00 -2.86
CA THR A 100 -3.08 10.83 -2.60
C THR A 100 -1.83 10.86 -3.47
N THR A 101 -1.98 11.10 -4.78
CA THR A 101 -0.84 11.18 -5.70
C THR A 101 0.12 12.29 -5.29
N GLY A 102 -0.37 13.47 -4.94
CA GLY A 102 0.45 14.59 -4.47
C GLY A 102 1.24 14.24 -3.20
N ILE A 103 0.57 13.63 -2.21
CA ILE A 103 1.21 13.19 -0.96
C ILE A 103 2.28 12.14 -1.24
N VAL A 104 1.95 11.12 -2.04
CA VAL A 104 2.89 10.03 -2.40
C VAL A 104 4.15 10.60 -3.08
N ILE A 105 3.99 11.52 -4.03
CA ILE A 105 5.14 12.16 -4.70
C ILE A 105 6.00 12.93 -3.70
N ILE A 106 5.39 13.74 -2.81
CA ILE A 106 6.12 14.54 -1.82
C ILE A 106 6.92 13.63 -0.89
N PHE A 107 6.29 12.64 -0.27
CA PHE A 107 6.96 11.77 0.71
C PHE A 107 7.95 10.81 0.06
N ALA A 108 7.70 10.37 -1.19
CA ALA A 108 8.67 9.63 -1.98
C ALA A 108 9.93 10.45 -2.26
N LEU A 109 9.78 11.69 -2.68
CA LEU A 109 10.92 12.60 -2.90
C LEU A 109 11.69 12.86 -1.60
N LEU A 110 11.00 13.08 -0.48
CA LEU A 110 11.63 13.21 0.83
C LEU A 110 12.43 11.96 1.20
N GLY A 111 11.88 10.75 1.01
CA GLY A 111 12.58 9.49 1.24
C GLY A 111 13.86 9.36 0.40
N LEU A 112 13.84 9.84 -0.85
CA LEU A 112 15.03 9.86 -1.71
C LEU A 112 16.06 10.92 -1.29
N LEU A 113 15.62 12.08 -0.79
CA LEU A 113 16.49 13.19 -0.41
C LEU A 113 17.23 12.94 0.92
N PHE A 114 16.59 12.35 1.90
CA PHE A 114 17.23 12.08 3.19
C PHE A 114 18.37 11.04 3.05
N LYS A 115 19.46 11.25 3.79
CA LYS A 115 20.65 10.39 3.73
C LYS A 115 20.35 9.02 4.33
N ASN A 116 19.82 8.97 5.54
CA ASN A 116 19.54 7.73 6.28
C ASN A 116 18.41 7.96 7.29
N LEU A 117 17.35 7.19 7.16
CA LEU A 117 16.20 7.19 8.06
C LEU A 117 16.07 5.90 8.87
N SER A 118 17.12 5.05 8.93
CA SER A 118 17.06 3.74 9.59
C SER A 118 16.64 3.81 11.06
N PHE A 119 16.91 4.94 11.75
CA PHE A 119 16.49 5.14 13.13
C PHE A 119 14.95 5.19 13.30
N MET A 120 14.21 5.52 12.23
CA MET A 120 12.75 5.62 12.29
C MET A 120 12.06 4.25 12.37
N GLY A 121 12.69 3.16 11.93
CA GLY A 121 12.05 1.85 11.83
C GLY A 121 11.40 1.37 13.13
N ASN A 122 12.13 1.44 14.26
CA ASN A 122 11.59 1.04 15.56
C ASN A 122 10.47 1.97 16.05
N ILE A 123 10.58 3.28 15.77
CA ILE A 123 9.56 4.29 16.13
C ILE A 123 8.28 4.02 15.32
N LEU A 124 8.41 3.83 14.01
CA LEU A 124 7.28 3.55 13.13
C LEU A 124 6.60 2.22 13.49
N PHE A 125 7.36 1.19 13.83
CA PHE A 125 6.79 -0.06 14.32
C PHE A 125 5.94 0.14 15.58
N GLY A 126 6.42 0.91 16.57
CA GLY A 126 5.66 1.28 17.77
C GLY A 126 4.40 2.07 17.43
N LEU A 127 4.48 3.02 16.49
CA LEU A 127 3.34 3.81 16.02
C LEU A 127 2.29 2.93 15.31
N LEU A 128 2.71 1.94 14.50
CA LEU A 128 1.81 1.00 13.84
C LEU A 128 1.04 0.15 14.86
N ILE A 129 1.73 -0.40 15.86
CA ILE A 129 1.08 -1.17 16.94
C ILE A 129 0.09 -0.29 17.70
N SER A 130 0.47 0.96 17.99
CA SER A 130 -0.41 1.93 18.66
C SER A 130 -1.63 2.25 17.79
N LEU A 131 -1.45 2.44 16.49
CA LEU A 131 -2.53 2.69 15.52
C LEU A 131 -3.50 1.51 15.49
N LEU A 132 -3.00 0.27 15.43
CA LEU A 132 -3.84 -0.93 15.48
C LEU A 132 -4.65 -1.01 16.78
N GLY A 133 -4.04 -0.72 17.92
CA GLY A 133 -4.73 -0.65 19.21
C GLY A 133 -5.83 0.40 19.22
N LEU A 134 -5.56 1.60 18.71
CA LEU A 134 -6.55 2.67 18.59
C LEU A 134 -7.67 2.34 17.60
N THR A 135 -7.36 1.63 16.49
CA THR A 135 -8.37 1.16 15.53
C THR A 135 -9.33 0.14 16.20
N ILE A 136 -8.82 -0.78 17.03
CA ILE A 136 -9.67 -1.69 17.79
C ILE A 136 -10.51 -0.90 18.81
N LEU A 137 -9.92 0.06 19.50
CA LEU A 137 -10.63 0.91 20.46
C LEU A 137 -11.72 1.76 19.80
N SER A 138 -11.49 2.22 18.55
CA SER A 138 -12.47 3.02 17.79
C SER A 138 -13.77 2.27 17.48
N MET A 139 -13.77 0.94 17.55
CA MET A 139 -14.99 0.13 17.42
C MET A 139 -15.96 0.32 18.61
N PHE A 140 -15.45 0.80 19.75
CA PHE A 140 -16.21 1.00 20.98
C PHE A 140 -16.39 2.49 21.34
N VAL A 141 -15.41 3.32 20.96
CA VAL A 141 -15.38 4.75 21.27
C VAL A 141 -15.01 5.54 20.01
N PRO A 142 -15.84 6.48 19.54
CA PRO A 142 -15.53 7.24 18.34
C PRO A 142 -14.25 8.07 18.52
N LEU A 143 -13.27 7.88 17.62
CA LEU A 143 -11.99 8.57 17.62
C LEU A 143 -11.81 9.36 16.30
N PRO A 144 -12.39 10.56 16.19
CA PRO A 144 -12.44 11.30 14.92
C PRO A 144 -11.05 11.71 14.37
N PHE A 145 -10.02 11.71 15.22
CA PHE A 145 -8.65 12.04 14.81
C PHE A 145 -7.89 10.84 14.21
N LEU A 146 -8.45 9.64 14.30
CA LEU A 146 -7.75 8.39 13.95
C LEU A 146 -7.31 8.36 12.48
N ALA A 147 -8.16 8.84 11.57
CA ALA A 147 -7.83 8.91 10.14
C ALA A 147 -6.65 9.84 9.86
N TYR A 148 -6.59 11.00 10.51
CA TYR A 148 -5.46 11.95 10.37
C TYR A 148 -4.16 11.36 10.94
N LEU A 149 -4.25 10.67 12.08
CA LEU A 149 -3.11 9.99 12.69
C LEU A 149 -2.58 8.88 11.78
N GLY A 150 -3.47 8.03 11.27
CA GLY A 150 -3.14 6.96 10.35
C GLY A 150 -2.49 7.47 9.06
N LEU A 151 -3.07 8.53 8.46
CA LEU A 151 -2.50 9.20 7.30
C LEU A 151 -1.05 9.65 7.57
N GLY A 152 -0.81 10.34 8.71
CA GLY A 152 0.53 10.81 9.07
C GLY A 152 1.52 9.66 9.25
N ILE A 153 1.12 8.58 9.92
CA ILE A 153 1.96 7.39 10.12
C ILE A 153 2.34 6.75 8.79
N PHE A 154 1.39 6.52 7.87
CA PHE A 154 1.70 5.89 6.58
C PHE A 154 2.49 6.80 5.63
N CYS A 155 2.33 8.12 5.71
CA CYS A 155 3.23 9.05 5.02
C CYS A 155 4.69 8.90 5.49
N LEU A 156 4.90 8.75 6.81
CA LEU A 156 6.24 8.52 7.37
C LEU A 156 6.78 7.14 7.01
N TYR A 157 5.93 6.10 6.96
CA TYR A 157 6.31 4.76 6.48
C TYR A 157 6.76 4.82 5.04
N LEU A 158 5.97 5.42 4.14
CA LEU A 158 6.33 5.58 2.72
C LEU A 158 7.70 6.25 2.54
N MET A 159 7.95 7.33 3.30
CA MET A 159 9.24 8.03 3.27
C MET A 159 10.38 7.12 3.74
N TYR A 160 10.18 6.40 4.84
CA TYR A 160 11.15 5.47 5.42
C TYR A 160 11.45 4.31 4.48
N ASP A 161 10.42 3.66 3.91
CA ASP A 161 10.58 2.45 3.09
C ASP A 161 11.23 2.77 1.74
N ILE A 162 10.94 3.93 1.14
CA ILE A 162 11.67 4.41 -0.04
C ILE A 162 13.14 4.72 0.29
N ASN A 163 13.41 5.34 1.46
CA ASN A 163 14.79 5.60 1.89
C ASN A 163 15.54 4.28 2.13
N LYS A 164 14.91 3.32 2.77
CA LYS A 164 15.45 1.99 3.00
C LYS A 164 15.75 1.27 1.68
N PHE A 165 14.79 1.25 0.73
CA PHE A 165 15.02 0.67 -0.60
C PHE A 165 16.22 1.31 -1.31
N LYS A 166 16.34 2.65 -1.26
CA LYS A 166 17.48 3.37 -1.81
C LYS A 166 18.80 2.90 -1.19
N LEU A 167 18.89 2.85 0.13
CA LEU A 167 20.11 2.45 0.84
C LEU A 167 20.48 0.99 0.54
N ASP A 168 19.50 0.09 0.67
CA ASP A 168 19.71 -1.34 0.43
C ASP A 168 20.14 -1.62 -1.02
N SER A 169 19.57 -0.90 -1.99
CA SER A 169 19.97 -1.02 -3.40
C SER A 169 21.40 -0.52 -3.66
N GLN A 170 21.86 0.51 -2.94
CA GLN A 170 23.23 1.01 -3.02
C GLN A 170 24.26 -0.01 -2.48
N TYR A 171 23.88 -0.80 -1.48
CA TYR A 171 24.71 -1.86 -0.94
C TYR A 171 24.61 -3.20 -1.71
N GLY A 172 23.80 -3.25 -2.78
CA GLY A 172 23.66 -4.43 -3.63
C GLY A 172 22.79 -5.53 -3.03
N TYR A 173 21.92 -5.23 -2.08
CA TYR A 173 21.02 -6.21 -1.45
C TYR A 173 19.95 -6.74 -2.40
N TYR A 174 19.49 -5.93 -3.37
CA TYR A 174 18.44 -6.34 -4.31
C TYR A 174 19.01 -7.03 -5.55
N MET A 175 19.39 -8.29 -5.40
CA MET A 175 20.00 -9.09 -6.47
C MET A 175 18.98 -9.95 -7.22
N ASP A 176 17.84 -10.28 -6.62
CA ASP A 176 16.79 -11.09 -7.20
C ASP A 176 15.39 -10.43 -7.15
N ASP A 177 14.45 -11.01 -7.88
CA ASP A 177 13.09 -10.52 -7.96
C ASP A 177 12.33 -10.64 -6.64
N ASP A 178 12.63 -11.64 -5.83
CA ASP A 178 11.96 -11.90 -4.55
C ASP A 178 12.22 -10.76 -3.54
N MET A 179 13.47 -10.30 -3.49
CA MET A 179 13.85 -9.16 -2.63
C MET A 179 13.20 -7.87 -3.09
N ILE A 180 13.14 -7.65 -4.41
CA ILE A 180 12.49 -6.48 -4.98
C ILE A 180 10.98 -6.51 -4.70
N LEU A 181 10.32 -7.66 -4.86
CA LEU A 181 8.90 -7.81 -4.57
C LEU A 181 8.58 -7.57 -3.09
N ASN A 182 9.46 -7.98 -2.16
CA ASN A 182 9.31 -7.67 -0.74
C ASN A 182 9.33 -6.16 -0.46
N ALA A 183 10.20 -5.41 -1.15
CA ALA A 183 10.23 -3.96 -1.02
C ALA A 183 9.00 -3.29 -1.67
N VAL A 184 8.58 -3.81 -2.82
CA VAL A 184 7.41 -3.26 -3.56
C VAL A 184 6.12 -3.44 -2.77
N ILE A 185 5.87 -4.63 -2.18
CA ILE A 185 4.60 -4.87 -1.46
C ILE A 185 4.43 -3.93 -0.27
N VAL A 186 5.50 -3.62 0.45
CA VAL A 186 5.46 -2.71 1.60
C VAL A 186 5.04 -1.31 1.15
N ILE A 187 5.73 -0.75 0.14
CA ILE A 187 5.41 0.58 -0.39
C ILE A 187 4.02 0.62 -1.06
N TYR A 188 3.62 -0.46 -1.72
CA TYR A 188 2.28 -0.60 -2.27
C TYR A 188 1.22 -0.50 -1.16
N LEU A 189 1.42 -1.18 -0.03
CA LEU A 189 0.52 -1.11 1.12
C LEU A 189 0.49 0.28 1.76
N ASP A 190 1.62 0.98 1.84
CA ASP A 190 1.66 2.37 2.32
C ASP A 190 0.81 3.29 1.44
N ILE A 191 0.94 3.16 0.10
CA ILE A 191 0.15 3.94 -0.86
C ILE A 191 -1.34 3.65 -0.71
N LEU A 192 -1.74 2.38 -0.57
CA LEU A 192 -3.13 2.00 -0.35
C LEU A 192 -3.68 2.56 0.96
N ASN A 193 -2.94 2.46 2.04
CA ASN A 193 -3.36 3.00 3.34
C ASN A 193 -3.51 4.53 3.29
N ILE A 194 -2.57 5.24 2.64
CA ILE A 194 -2.68 6.68 2.41
C ILE A 194 -3.98 6.99 1.64
N LEU A 195 -4.27 6.25 0.56
CA LEU A 195 -5.51 6.42 -0.21
C LEU A 195 -6.75 6.20 0.65
N LEU A 196 -6.80 5.13 1.44
CA LEU A 196 -7.93 4.80 2.30
C LEU A 196 -8.18 5.89 3.35
N TYR A 197 -7.13 6.41 4.00
CA TYR A 197 -7.28 7.52 4.95
C TYR A 197 -7.67 8.83 4.28
N ILE A 198 -7.19 9.11 3.06
CA ILE A 198 -7.64 10.26 2.28
C ILE A 198 -9.13 10.14 1.91
N ILE A 199 -9.57 8.94 1.55
CA ILE A 199 -10.99 8.67 1.30
C ILE A 199 -11.82 8.87 2.58
N GLU A 200 -11.34 8.40 3.73
CA GLU A 200 -12.02 8.56 5.01
C GLU A 200 -12.14 10.03 5.43
N ILE A 201 -11.13 10.86 5.13
CA ILE A 201 -11.09 12.29 5.51
C ILE A 201 -11.84 13.19 4.53
N PHE A 202 -11.74 12.92 3.23
CA PHE A 202 -12.19 13.82 2.17
C PHE A 202 -13.21 13.22 1.21
N GLY A 203 -13.60 11.95 1.42
CA GLY A 203 -14.59 11.29 0.58
C GLY A 203 -15.99 11.80 0.89
N ASP A 204 -16.67 12.38 -0.12
CA ASP A 204 -18.08 12.74 -0.03
C ASP A 204 -18.88 11.60 -0.69
N SER A 205 -19.89 11.09 0.02
CA SER A 205 -20.85 10.13 -0.51
C SER A 205 -21.96 10.86 -1.30
N ASP A 206 -22.54 10.17 -2.27
CA ASP A 206 -23.82 10.56 -2.85
C ASP A 206 -24.90 10.21 -1.79
N ASP A 207 -25.51 11.24 -1.16
CA ASP A 207 -26.69 11.13 -0.30
C ASP A 207 -27.98 10.86 -1.12
#